data_82dfb37824bc06bd1c86b6d5e0733653
#
_entry.id   82dfb37824bc06bd1c86b6d5e0733653
#
_cell.length_a   1.000
_cell.length_b   1.000
_cell.length_c   1.000
_cell.angle_alpha   90.00
_cell.angle_beta   90.00
_cell.angle_gamma   90.00
#
_symmetry.space_group_name_H-M   'P 1'
#
loop_
_entity.id
_entity.type
_entity.pdbx_description
1 polymer ?
#
loop_
_entity_poly.entity_id
_entity_poly.type
_entity_poly.pdbx_seq_one_letter_code
_entity_poly.pdbx_strand_id
1 'polypeptide(L)'
;MADNILVARCGLVPYEGARELQRQLEARRQRGEVPDVLLLLEHPPVYTRGRRSQPEELPMGAEWYEAQGIEVRDTDRGGLVTYHGPGQLVAYPIVHLGAYGDDVLMYVRGLERTMLDTLADHGVSARTIEGLTGVWVNRRAEMSASPARRDDSTEPVGHIGPSAASDGHFGPSARKIASIGLHVSRGVTTHGLAVNVNNDLQPFEWVVPCGIEGVAMTSLSRELGAEQDLDAFAATLVARYAEVFGREPVPTPLAELGLEAPPATLSGAE
;
A
#
# COMPACT_ATOMS: atom_id res chain seq x y z
N MET A 1 14.46 -5.99 23.93
CA MET A 1 13.60 -7.00 23.29
C MET A 1 12.82 -6.28 22.20
N ALA A 2 12.68 -6.86 21.00
CA ALA A 2 11.85 -6.26 19.98
C ALA A 2 10.41 -6.18 20.50
N ASP A 3 9.72 -5.06 20.22
CA ASP A 3 8.31 -4.95 20.59
C ASP A 3 7.48 -5.78 19.60
N ASN A 4 6.50 -6.51 20.09
CA ASN A 4 5.64 -7.35 19.27
C ASN A 4 4.69 -6.53 18.41
N ILE A 5 4.40 -7.03 17.20
CA ILE A 5 3.26 -6.61 16.39
C ILE A 5 2.35 -7.81 16.16
N LEU A 6 1.07 -7.69 16.52
CA LEU A 6 0.09 -8.75 16.29
C LEU A 6 -0.30 -8.74 14.80
N VAL A 7 -0.30 -9.91 14.16
CA VAL A 7 -0.59 -10.05 12.73
C VAL A 7 -1.86 -10.86 12.53
N ALA A 8 -2.92 -10.20 12.05
CA ALA A 8 -4.21 -10.84 11.80
C ALA A 8 -4.48 -10.95 10.29
N ARG A 9 -4.70 -12.18 9.81
CA ARG A 9 -5.17 -12.46 8.45
C ARG A 9 -6.69 -12.50 8.45
N CYS A 10 -7.32 -11.61 7.68
CA CYS A 10 -8.76 -11.40 7.71
C CYS A 10 -9.49 -11.98 6.46
N GLY A 11 -8.75 -12.43 5.44
CA GLY A 11 -9.32 -12.89 4.19
C GLY A 11 -9.97 -11.74 3.38
N LEU A 12 -11.04 -12.06 2.65
CA LEU A 12 -11.80 -11.10 1.87
C LEU A 12 -12.81 -10.37 2.78
N VAL A 13 -12.65 -9.06 2.96
CA VAL A 13 -13.45 -8.24 3.90
C VAL A 13 -14.05 -7.04 3.15
N PRO A 14 -15.37 -6.79 3.24
CA PRO A 14 -15.98 -5.57 2.72
C PRO A 14 -15.30 -4.33 3.30
N TYR A 15 -15.18 -3.28 2.49
CA TYR A 15 -14.40 -2.08 2.87
C TYR A 15 -14.88 -1.45 4.18
N GLU A 16 -16.21 -1.26 4.34
CA GLU A 16 -16.78 -0.71 5.59
C GLU A 16 -16.55 -1.62 6.81
N GLY A 17 -16.58 -2.95 6.61
CA GLY A 17 -16.25 -3.89 7.67
C GLY A 17 -14.80 -3.75 8.13
N ALA A 18 -13.88 -3.62 7.19
CA ALA A 18 -12.47 -3.39 7.52
C ALA A 18 -12.24 -2.02 8.17
N ARG A 19 -13.00 -0.98 7.77
CA ARG A 19 -12.96 0.33 8.46
C ARG A 19 -13.44 0.23 9.92
N GLU A 20 -14.48 -0.56 10.16
CA GLU A 20 -14.96 -0.78 11.52
C GLU A 20 -13.91 -1.50 12.38
N LEU A 21 -13.27 -2.55 11.85
CA LEU A 21 -12.16 -3.23 12.54
C LEU A 21 -11.03 -2.24 12.89
N GLN A 22 -10.65 -1.39 11.94
CA GLN A 22 -9.63 -0.38 12.16
C GLN A 22 -10.03 0.62 13.25
N ARG A 23 -11.26 1.14 13.24
CA ARG A 23 -11.76 2.09 14.25
C ARG A 23 -11.74 1.50 15.68
N GLN A 24 -12.15 0.25 15.80
CA GLN A 24 -12.11 -0.44 17.10
C GLN A 24 -10.69 -0.65 17.60
N LEU A 25 -9.79 -1.08 16.73
CA LEU A 25 -8.37 -1.27 17.07
C LEU A 25 -7.68 0.06 17.37
N GLU A 26 -7.92 1.10 16.57
CA GLU A 26 -7.40 2.45 16.79
C GLU A 26 -7.78 2.96 18.18
N ALA A 27 -9.08 2.91 18.53
CA ALA A 27 -9.57 3.36 19.82
C ALA A 27 -8.93 2.59 20.98
N ARG A 28 -8.78 1.26 20.86
CA ARG A 28 -8.15 0.41 21.87
C ARG A 28 -6.64 0.64 21.96
N ARG A 29 -5.98 0.86 20.80
CA ARG A 29 -4.54 1.18 20.75
C ARG A 29 -4.23 2.54 21.39
N GLN A 30 -5.08 3.54 21.15
CA GLN A 30 -4.98 4.86 21.78
C GLN A 30 -5.10 4.80 23.31
N ARG A 31 -5.86 3.84 23.84
CA ARG A 31 -5.98 3.61 25.29
C ARG A 31 -4.92 2.66 25.86
N GLY A 32 -4.04 2.10 25.01
CA GLY A 32 -3.04 1.13 25.43
C GLY A 32 -3.60 -0.27 25.78
N GLU A 33 -4.82 -0.58 25.36
CA GLU A 33 -5.50 -1.87 25.63
C GLU A 33 -5.05 -3.00 24.70
N VAL A 34 -4.45 -2.66 23.56
CA VAL A 34 -3.87 -3.60 22.61
C VAL A 34 -2.50 -3.11 22.15
N PRO A 35 -1.56 -4.01 21.84
CA PRO A 35 -0.30 -3.62 21.19
C PRO A 35 -0.54 -3.17 19.74
N ASP A 36 0.53 -2.92 18.99
CA ASP A 36 0.47 -2.66 17.55
C ASP A 36 -0.10 -3.87 16.81
N VAL A 37 -0.95 -3.63 15.81
CA VAL A 37 -1.63 -4.68 15.02
C VAL A 37 -1.41 -4.42 13.54
N LEU A 38 -1.11 -5.46 12.78
CA LEU A 38 -1.09 -5.45 11.31
C LEU A 38 -2.23 -6.35 10.81
N LEU A 39 -3.23 -5.74 10.17
CA LEU A 39 -4.29 -6.48 9.48
C LEU A 39 -3.87 -6.74 8.04
N LEU A 40 -4.00 -7.99 7.59
CA LEU A 40 -3.79 -8.40 6.20
C LEU A 40 -5.10 -8.91 5.63
N LEU A 41 -5.50 -8.37 4.49
CA LEU A 41 -6.81 -8.68 3.90
C LEU A 41 -6.83 -8.38 2.39
N GLU A 42 -7.92 -8.76 1.78
CA GLU A 42 -8.37 -8.33 0.46
C GLU A 42 -9.72 -7.63 0.58
N HIS A 43 -10.09 -6.83 -0.42
CA HIS A 43 -11.43 -6.25 -0.52
C HIS A 43 -12.18 -6.78 -1.75
N PRO A 44 -13.52 -6.91 -1.70
CA PRO A 44 -14.34 -6.87 -2.90
C PRO A 44 -14.07 -5.60 -3.70
N PRO A 45 -14.45 -5.57 -5.00
CA PRO A 45 -14.20 -4.41 -5.86
C PRO A 45 -14.74 -3.12 -5.24
N VAL A 46 -13.86 -2.14 -4.98
CA VAL A 46 -14.21 -0.86 -4.37
C VAL A 46 -13.25 0.25 -4.80
N TYR A 47 -13.79 1.40 -5.17
CA TYR A 47 -13.04 2.66 -5.22
C TYR A 47 -13.13 3.37 -3.89
N THR A 48 -11.98 3.83 -3.39
CA THR A 48 -11.93 4.65 -2.19
C THR A 48 -11.45 6.06 -2.54
N ARG A 49 -12.24 7.08 -2.16
CA ARG A 49 -11.89 8.49 -2.34
C ARG A 49 -11.18 8.99 -1.08
N GLY A 50 -9.91 9.29 -1.20
CA GLY A 50 -9.11 9.87 -0.11
C GLY A 50 -9.45 11.36 0.10
N ARG A 51 -8.90 11.96 1.15
CA ARG A 51 -9.19 13.35 1.57
C ARG A 51 -8.89 14.43 0.52
N ARG A 52 -8.07 14.12 -0.48
CA ARG A 52 -7.71 15.04 -1.57
C ARG A 52 -8.38 14.69 -2.89
N SER A 53 -9.26 13.69 -2.91
CA SER A 53 -9.95 13.27 -4.13
C SER A 53 -10.85 14.38 -4.67
N GLN A 54 -10.88 14.48 -6.00
CA GLN A 54 -11.72 15.39 -6.75
C GLN A 54 -12.80 14.61 -7.51
N PRO A 55 -13.98 15.20 -7.76
CA PRO A 55 -15.04 14.53 -8.50
C PRO A 55 -14.61 14.00 -9.87
N GLU A 56 -13.70 14.72 -10.54
CA GLU A 56 -13.21 14.42 -11.88
C GLU A 56 -12.37 13.13 -11.95
N GLU A 57 -11.90 12.64 -10.79
CA GLU A 57 -11.16 11.38 -10.71
C GLU A 57 -12.03 10.15 -10.96
N LEU A 58 -13.37 10.29 -10.84
CA LEU A 58 -14.37 9.27 -11.11
C LEU A 58 -15.32 9.73 -12.24
N PRO A 59 -14.84 9.84 -13.48
CA PRO A 59 -15.55 10.53 -14.57
C PRO A 59 -16.84 9.83 -15.02
N MET A 60 -17.01 8.54 -14.75
CA MET A 60 -18.18 7.77 -15.19
C MET A 60 -19.40 7.94 -14.25
N GLY A 61 -19.21 8.48 -13.05
CA GLY A 61 -20.23 8.61 -12.03
C GLY A 61 -20.51 7.34 -11.23
N ALA A 62 -21.03 7.50 -10.01
CA ALA A 62 -21.18 6.40 -9.04
C ALA A 62 -22.08 5.26 -9.55
N GLU A 63 -23.20 5.58 -10.17
CA GLU A 63 -24.15 4.60 -10.71
C GLU A 63 -23.52 3.68 -11.76
N TRP A 64 -22.62 4.24 -12.59
CA TRP A 64 -21.93 3.43 -13.59
C TRP A 64 -20.97 2.43 -12.94
N TYR A 65 -20.21 2.87 -11.92
CA TYR A 65 -19.29 1.97 -11.20
C TYR A 65 -20.04 0.88 -10.44
N GLU A 66 -21.17 1.22 -9.82
CA GLU A 66 -22.04 0.24 -9.15
C GLU A 66 -22.60 -0.80 -10.15
N ALA A 67 -22.94 -0.37 -11.36
CA ALA A 67 -23.36 -1.28 -12.43
C ALA A 67 -22.23 -2.21 -12.91
N GLN A 68 -20.96 -1.84 -12.69
CA GLN A 68 -19.79 -2.72 -12.91
C GLN A 68 -19.49 -3.60 -11.67
N GLY A 69 -20.31 -3.56 -10.62
CA GLY A 69 -20.09 -4.30 -9.39
C GLY A 69 -19.01 -3.68 -8.48
N ILE A 70 -18.66 -2.41 -8.69
CA ILE A 70 -17.63 -1.72 -7.93
C ILE A 70 -18.26 -0.68 -7.02
N GLU A 71 -18.11 -0.84 -5.71
CA GLU A 71 -18.56 0.16 -4.74
C GLU A 71 -17.71 1.44 -4.82
N VAL A 72 -18.31 2.59 -4.46
CA VAL A 72 -17.59 3.86 -4.28
C VAL A 72 -17.75 4.31 -2.83
N ARG A 73 -16.63 4.53 -2.13
CA ARG A 73 -16.61 4.89 -0.70
C ARG A 73 -15.73 6.10 -0.42
N ASP A 74 -16.23 7.01 0.39
CA ASP A 74 -15.44 8.11 0.93
C ASP A 74 -14.62 7.64 2.13
N THR A 75 -13.40 8.14 2.26
CA THR A 75 -12.48 7.75 3.31
C THR A 75 -11.63 8.92 3.79
N ASP A 76 -11.14 8.82 5.01
CA ASP A 76 -10.25 9.79 5.65
C ASP A 76 -8.75 9.53 5.43
N ARG A 77 -8.39 8.49 4.66
CA ARG A 77 -6.97 8.26 4.30
C ARG A 77 -6.39 9.41 3.50
N GLY A 78 -5.10 9.57 3.56
CA GLY A 78 -4.36 10.45 2.65
C GLY A 78 -4.46 9.99 1.19
N GLY A 79 -4.20 10.91 0.28
CA GLY A 79 -4.18 10.64 -1.16
C GLY A 79 -5.49 10.89 -1.88
N LEU A 80 -5.57 10.41 -3.09
CA LEU A 80 -6.61 10.58 -4.10
C LEU A 80 -7.42 9.28 -4.26
N VAL A 81 -8.16 9.11 -5.37
CA VAL A 81 -8.87 7.86 -5.68
C VAL A 81 -7.90 6.70 -5.83
N THR A 82 -8.25 5.54 -5.29
CA THR A 82 -7.62 4.25 -5.61
C THR A 82 -8.67 3.15 -5.70
N TYR A 83 -8.28 2.02 -6.31
CA TYR A 83 -9.07 0.82 -6.43
C TYR A 83 -8.52 -0.29 -5.53
N HIS A 84 -9.43 -1.06 -4.94
CA HIS A 84 -9.14 -2.33 -4.31
C HIS A 84 -10.03 -3.41 -4.91
N GLY A 85 -9.49 -4.63 -5.03
CA GLY A 85 -10.21 -5.79 -5.54
C GLY A 85 -9.50 -7.09 -5.19
N PRO A 86 -10.17 -8.26 -5.40
CA PRO A 86 -9.60 -9.57 -5.13
C PRO A 86 -8.25 -9.77 -5.83
N GLY A 87 -7.30 -10.42 -5.16
CA GLY A 87 -5.93 -10.58 -5.62
C GLY A 87 -5.00 -9.40 -5.31
N GLN A 88 -5.52 -8.30 -4.72
CA GLN A 88 -4.70 -7.22 -4.20
C GLN A 88 -4.46 -7.43 -2.69
N LEU A 89 -3.20 -7.55 -2.27
CA LEU A 89 -2.89 -7.59 -0.84
C LEU A 89 -3.01 -6.20 -0.23
N VAL A 90 -3.88 -6.08 0.76
CA VAL A 90 -4.04 -4.87 1.57
C VAL A 90 -3.48 -5.13 2.96
N ALA A 91 -2.67 -4.19 3.46
CA ALA A 91 -2.13 -4.25 4.82
C ALA A 91 -2.43 -2.94 5.57
N TYR A 92 -3.11 -3.08 6.70
CA TYR A 92 -3.46 -1.96 7.59
C TYR A 92 -2.68 -2.05 8.90
N PRO A 93 -1.57 -1.32 9.03
CA PRO A 93 -0.87 -1.19 10.32
C PRO A 93 -1.62 -0.20 11.22
N ILE A 94 -2.12 -0.71 12.35
CA ILE A 94 -2.72 0.07 13.42
C ILE A 94 -1.67 0.16 14.53
N VAL A 95 -0.82 1.17 14.44
CA VAL A 95 0.37 1.28 15.28
C VAL A 95 0.46 2.68 15.90
N HIS A 96 1.09 2.77 17.07
CA HIS A 96 1.38 4.06 17.69
C HIS A 96 2.75 4.56 17.22
N LEU A 97 2.76 5.68 16.48
CA LEU A 97 3.96 6.24 15.82
C LEU A 97 5.11 6.55 16.78
N GLY A 98 4.82 6.80 18.06
CA GLY A 98 5.86 7.00 19.09
C GLY A 98 6.87 5.86 19.17
N ALA A 99 6.46 4.64 18.83
CA ALA A 99 7.32 3.48 18.75
C ALA A 99 8.11 3.38 17.42
N TYR A 100 7.86 4.33 16.47
CA TYR A 100 8.42 4.37 15.12
C TYR A 100 9.08 5.74 14.83
N GLY A 101 9.40 6.51 15.86
CA GLY A 101 10.11 7.80 15.75
C GLY A 101 9.20 9.03 15.61
N ASP A 102 7.89 8.92 15.82
CA ASP A 102 6.89 10.00 15.76
C ASP A 102 6.85 10.80 14.44
N ASP A 103 7.48 10.29 13.38
CA ASP A 103 7.53 10.93 12.07
C ASP A 103 6.74 10.12 11.04
N VAL A 104 5.62 10.68 10.59
CA VAL A 104 4.73 10.06 9.58
C VAL A 104 5.47 9.82 8.27
N LEU A 105 6.31 10.76 7.83
CA LEU A 105 7.04 10.63 6.57
C LEU A 105 8.08 9.51 6.66
N MET A 106 8.82 9.43 7.74
CA MET A 106 9.77 8.34 7.99
C MET A 106 9.05 6.99 8.06
N TYR A 107 7.87 6.95 8.68
CA TYR A 107 7.06 5.73 8.71
C TYR A 107 6.60 5.30 7.29
N VAL A 108 6.14 6.25 6.47
CA VAL A 108 5.79 6.00 5.06
C VAL A 108 7.01 5.47 4.29
N ARG A 109 8.21 6.04 4.50
CA ARG A 109 9.45 5.54 3.88
C ARG A 109 9.79 4.12 4.32
N GLY A 110 9.54 3.79 5.57
CA GLY A 110 9.66 2.41 6.08
C GLY A 110 8.68 1.46 5.38
N LEU A 111 7.43 1.86 5.16
CA LEU A 111 6.46 1.07 4.39
C LEU A 111 6.88 0.89 2.92
N GLU A 112 7.40 1.94 2.28
CA GLU A 112 7.96 1.85 0.93
C GLU A 112 9.14 0.86 0.90
N ARG A 113 10.04 0.92 1.88
CA ARG A 113 11.16 -0.02 2.00
C ARG A 113 10.66 -1.46 2.18
N THR A 114 9.69 -1.69 3.06
CA THR A 114 9.05 -3.00 3.25
C THR A 114 8.56 -3.58 1.92
N MET A 115 7.84 -2.78 1.12
CA MET A 115 7.33 -3.23 -0.18
C MET A 115 8.44 -3.47 -1.20
N LEU A 116 9.48 -2.63 -1.23
CA LEU A 116 10.63 -2.81 -2.12
C LEU A 116 11.35 -4.13 -1.84
N ASP A 117 11.63 -4.42 -0.57
CA ASP A 117 12.32 -5.63 -0.17
C ASP A 117 11.45 -6.87 -0.42
N THR A 118 10.13 -6.78 -0.15
CA THR A 118 9.18 -7.87 -0.47
C THR A 118 9.15 -8.17 -1.97
N LEU A 119 9.05 -7.15 -2.82
CA LEU A 119 9.04 -7.33 -4.27
C LEU A 119 10.35 -7.91 -4.80
N ALA A 120 11.48 -7.48 -4.21
CA ALA A 120 12.79 -8.01 -4.56
C ALA A 120 12.93 -9.51 -4.24
N ASP A 121 12.41 -9.96 -3.10
CA ASP A 121 12.38 -11.39 -2.73
C ASP A 121 11.54 -12.23 -3.70
N HIS A 122 10.54 -11.61 -4.32
CA HIS A 122 9.72 -12.24 -5.36
C HIS A 122 10.23 -11.98 -6.78
N GLY A 123 11.48 -11.48 -6.93
CA GLY A 123 12.14 -11.33 -8.23
C GLY A 123 11.73 -10.10 -9.04
N VAL A 124 11.03 -9.13 -8.45
CA VAL A 124 10.64 -7.87 -9.11
C VAL A 124 11.45 -6.71 -8.56
N SER A 125 12.26 -6.09 -9.42
CA SER A 125 12.99 -4.87 -9.08
C SER A 125 12.09 -3.66 -9.16
N ALA A 126 11.94 -2.96 -8.05
CA ALA A 126 11.09 -1.78 -7.92
C ALA A 126 11.83 -0.61 -7.30
N ARG A 127 11.24 0.59 -7.35
CA ARG A 127 11.82 1.82 -6.79
C ARG A 127 10.76 2.75 -6.26
N THR A 128 11.17 3.71 -5.46
CA THR A 128 10.38 4.92 -5.16
C THR A 128 10.67 6.01 -6.21
N ILE A 129 9.74 6.96 -6.33
CA ILE A 129 9.91 8.17 -7.15
C ILE A 129 9.80 9.37 -6.21
N GLU A 130 10.75 10.28 -6.29
CA GLU A 130 10.76 11.48 -5.47
C GLU A 130 9.48 12.32 -5.67
N GLY A 131 8.89 12.80 -4.57
CA GLY A 131 7.62 13.54 -4.60
C GLY A 131 6.36 12.67 -4.73
N LEU A 132 6.50 11.37 -5.00
CA LEU A 132 5.38 10.44 -5.14
C LEU A 132 5.43 9.33 -4.12
N THR A 133 4.32 9.11 -3.44
CA THR A 133 4.19 8.01 -2.47
C THR A 133 3.79 6.73 -3.17
N GLY A 134 4.44 5.62 -2.80
CA GLY A 134 4.20 4.28 -3.33
C GLY A 134 5.41 3.69 -4.03
N VAL A 135 5.22 2.53 -4.68
CA VAL A 135 6.30 1.74 -5.28
C VAL A 135 6.03 1.50 -6.77
N TRP A 136 7.11 1.58 -7.54
CA TRP A 136 7.06 1.65 -9.00
C TRP A 136 8.03 0.65 -9.63
N VAL A 137 7.66 0.08 -10.76
CA VAL A 137 8.48 -0.84 -11.57
C VAL A 137 8.84 -0.15 -12.89
N ASN A 138 10.07 -0.29 -13.33
CA ASN A 138 10.51 0.19 -14.65
C ASN A 138 10.21 -0.85 -15.74
N ARG A 139 10.05 -0.41 -16.99
CA ARG A 139 10.00 -1.34 -18.13
C ARG A 139 11.32 -2.12 -18.26
N ARG A 140 11.22 -3.42 -18.56
CA ARG A 140 12.39 -4.32 -18.78
C ARG A 140 13.44 -3.77 -19.78
N ALA A 141 13.04 -2.91 -20.71
CA ALA A 141 13.95 -2.35 -21.73
C ALA A 141 14.99 -1.35 -21.17
N GLU A 142 14.73 -0.75 -19.99
CA GLU A 142 15.66 0.22 -19.40
C GLU A 142 16.72 -0.41 -18.49
N MET A 143 16.54 -1.66 -18.11
CA MET A 143 17.52 -2.40 -17.29
C MET A 143 18.76 -2.85 -18.08
N SER A 144 18.71 -2.83 -19.43
CA SER A 144 19.84 -3.29 -20.27
C SER A 144 20.81 -2.17 -20.70
N ALA A 145 20.56 -0.92 -20.33
CA ALA A 145 21.29 0.25 -20.82
C ALA A 145 22.09 1.04 -19.77
N SER A 146 22.52 0.42 -18.65
CA SER A 146 23.49 1.05 -17.76
C SER A 146 24.76 0.21 -17.65
N PRO A 147 25.82 0.52 -18.42
CA PRO A 147 27.13 -0.01 -18.09
C PRO A 147 27.61 0.67 -16.81
N ALA A 148 27.96 -0.15 -15.80
CA ALA A 148 28.62 0.29 -14.60
C ALA A 148 29.86 1.15 -14.94
N ARG A 149 29.76 2.46 -14.81
CA ARG A 149 30.95 3.30 -14.67
C ARG A 149 31.44 3.16 -13.24
N ARG A 150 32.50 2.42 -13.08
CA ARG A 150 33.39 2.59 -11.92
C ARG A 150 34.08 3.92 -12.13
N ASP A 151 33.71 4.90 -11.34
CA ASP A 151 34.53 6.11 -11.18
C ASP A 151 35.11 6.07 -9.78
N ASP A 152 36.42 5.87 -9.77
CA ASP A 152 37.28 5.89 -8.61
C ASP A 152 37.84 7.32 -8.50
N SER A 153 37.05 8.21 -7.85
CA SER A 153 37.57 9.51 -7.44
C SER A 153 37.00 9.95 -6.11
N THR A 154 37.81 9.82 -5.09
CA THR A 154 37.68 10.46 -3.78
C THR A 154 37.76 11.98 -3.92
N GLU A 155 36.68 12.70 -3.60
CA GLU A 155 36.71 14.12 -3.29
C GLU A 155 35.70 14.48 -2.17
N PRO A 156 35.99 15.49 -1.33
CA PRO A 156 35.39 15.63 -0.02
C PRO A 156 34.05 16.38 0.00
N VAL A 157 33.27 16.08 1.02
CA VAL A 157 31.95 16.64 1.36
C VAL A 157 32.01 18.17 1.46
N GLY A 158 31.29 18.85 0.58
CA GLY A 158 31.11 20.29 0.56
C GLY A 158 29.64 20.70 0.39
N HIS A 159 29.13 21.41 1.37
CA HIS A 159 27.97 22.32 1.41
C HIS A 159 26.69 21.95 0.60
N ILE A 160 25.63 21.62 1.34
CA ILE A 160 24.25 21.53 0.86
C ILE A 160 23.69 22.94 0.71
N GLY A 161 23.70 23.47 -0.51
CA GLY A 161 22.86 24.59 -0.91
C GLY A 161 21.48 24.09 -1.36
N PRO A 162 20.40 24.92 -1.36
CA PRO A 162 19.07 24.50 -1.81
C PRO A 162 19.12 24.20 -3.31
N SER A 163 19.03 22.91 -3.67
CA SER A 163 18.93 22.47 -5.05
C SER A 163 17.59 22.86 -5.65
N ALA A 164 17.66 23.49 -6.82
CA ALA A 164 16.52 23.84 -7.67
C ALA A 164 15.63 22.60 -7.91
N ALA A 165 14.31 22.85 -7.96
CA ALA A 165 13.31 21.86 -8.33
C ALA A 165 13.76 21.12 -9.59
N SER A 166 14.11 19.83 -9.43
CA SER A 166 14.32 18.95 -10.57
C SER A 166 12.94 18.67 -11.17
N ASP A 167 12.72 19.09 -12.41
CA ASP A 167 11.56 18.72 -13.21
C ASP A 167 11.39 17.20 -13.15
N GLY A 168 10.36 16.77 -12.39
CA GLY A 168 10.02 15.35 -12.23
C GLY A 168 9.58 14.76 -13.57
N HIS A 169 10.52 14.49 -14.45
CA HIS A 169 10.26 13.72 -15.66
C HIS A 169 9.98 12.29 -15.24
N PHE A 170 8.68 11.94 -15.20
CA PHE A 170 8.25 10.55 -15.32
C PHE A 170 8.86 10.01 -16.61
N GLY A 171 9.81 9.11 -16.48
CA GLY A 171 10.18 8.32 -17.66
C GLY A 171 8.89 7.66 -18.18
N PRO A 172 8.60 7.67 -19.49
CA PRO A 172 7.34 7.19 -20.07
C PRO A 172 7.03 5.72 -19.83
N SER A 173 7.75 5.07 -18.93
CA SER A 173 7.76 3.63 -18.70
C SER A 173 7.54 3.19 -17.26
N ALA A 174 7.44 4.09 -16.27
CA ALA A 174 7.21 3.71 -14.88
C ALA A 174 5.76 3.25 -14.66
N ARG A 175 5.59 2.07 -14.02
CA ARG A 175 4.29 1.51 -13.67
C ARG A 175 4.17 1.36 -12.16
N LYS A 176 3.05 1.77 -11.59
CA LYS A 176 2.82 1.69 -10.15
C LYS A 176 2.35 0.28 -9.78
N ILE A 177 3.03 -0.35 -8.83
CA ILE A 177 2.68 -1.69 -8.32
C ILE A 177 2.07 -1.63 -6.93
N ALA A 178 2.41 -0.61 -6.14
CA ALA A 178 1.88 -0.48 -4.79
C ALA A 178 1.56 0.98 -4.42
N SER A 179 0.54 1.14 -3.61
CA SER A 179 0.02 2.42 -3.13
C SER A 179 0.07 2.48 -1.60
N ILE A 180 0.23 3.69 -1.05
CA ILE A 180 0.16 3.96 0.38
C ILE A 180 -0.79 5.12 0.61
N GLY A 181 -1.67 4.99 1.61
CA GLY A 181 -2.51 6.07 2.09
C GLY A 181 -2.81 5.84 3.57
N LEU A 182 -2.21 6.66 4.44
CA LEU A 182 -2.39 6.60 5.89
C LEU A 182 -3.30 7.72 6.38
N HIS A 183 -3.93 7.48 7.51
CA HIS A 183 -4.47 8.49 8.41
C HIS A 183 -3.83 8.32 9.79
N VAL A 184 -3.63 9.42 10.51
CA VAL A 184 -3.07 9.40 11.86
C VAL A 184 -3.97 10.21 12.78
N SER A 185 -4.40 9.57 13.86
CA SER A 185 -5.22 10.20 14.90
C SER A 185 -4.62 9.89 16.27
N ARG A 186 -4.31 10.95 17.04
CA ARG A 186 -3.68 10.84 18.37
C ARG A 186 -2.47 9.89 18.39
N GLY A 187 -1.63 9.98 17.36
CA GLY A 187 -0.42 9.19 17.23
C GLY A 187 -0.64 7.74 16.74
N VAL A 188 -1.88 7.29 16.51
CA VAL A 188 -2.18 5.95 15.99
C VAL A 188 -2.53 6.02 14.51
N THR A 189 -1.96 5.10 13.71
CA THR A 189 -2.20 4.99 12.28
C THR A 189 -3.44 4.15 11.98
N THR A 190 -4.13 4.50 10.89
CA THR A 190 -5.15 3.68 10.22
C THR A 190 -4.92 3.70 8.73
N HIS A 191 -5.63 2.86 7.98
CA HIS A 191 -5.34 2.55 6.59
C HIS A 191 -3.93 1.99 6.42
N GLY A 192 -3.29 2.15 5.28
CA GLY A 192 -1.97 1.56 5.10
C GLY A 192 -1.53 1.48 3.65
N LEU A 193 -1.21 0.28 3.21
CA LEU A 193 -0.69 0.01 1.89
C LEU A 193 -1.52 -1.04 1.14
N ALA A 194 -1.42 -1.01 -0.19
CA ALA A 194 -2.01 -2.00 -1.08
C ALA A 194 -1.01 -2.35 -2.17
N VAL A 195 -0.75 -3.65 -2.39
CA VAL A 195 0.13 -4.17 -3.43
C VAL A 195 -0.69 -4.96 -4.42
N ASN A 196 -0.58 -4.61 -5.69
CA ASN A 196 -1.20 -5.37 -6.77
C ASN A 196 -0.41 -6.68 -6.96
N VAL A 197 -1.00 -7.80 -6.56
CA VAL A 197 -0.38 -9.13 -6.71
C VAL A 197 -0.98 -9.86 -7.90
N ASN A 198 -2.27 -10.20 -7.86
CA ASN A 198 -2.98 -10.92 -8.92
C ASN A 198 -4.23 -10.19 -9.42
N ASN A 199 -4.59 -9.07 -8.80
CA ASN A 199 -5.84 -8.38 -9.07
C ASN A 199 -5.95 -7.87 -10.51
N ASP A 200 -7.19 -7.77 -10.99
CA ASP A 200 -7.49 -7.08 -12.24
C ASP A 200 -7.05 -5.61 -12.16
N LEU A 201 -6.39 -5.16 -13.20
CA LEU A 201 -5.89 -3.78 -13.32
C LEU A 201 -6.81 -2.90 -14.18
N GLN A 202 -7.78 -3.48 -14.90
CA GLN A 202 -8.69 -2.73 -15.76
C GLN A 202 -9.45 -1.62 -15.00
N PRO A 203 -9.93 -1.85 -13.76
CA PRO A 203 -10.60 -0.79 -13.02
C PRO A 203 -9.76 0.47 -12.76
N PHE A 204 -8.43 0.36 -12.75
CA PHE A 204 -7.57 1.56 -12.66
C PHE A 204 -7.61 2.43 -13.93
N GLU A 205 -8.00 1.86 -15.09
CA GLU A 205 -8.12 2.61 -16.36
C GLU A 205 -9.42 3.43 -16.43
N TRP A 206 -10.40 3.13 -15.57
CA TRP A 206 -11.68 3.81 -15.50
C TRP A 206 -11.69 5.03 -14.59
N VAL A 207 -10.57 5.32 -13.96
CA VAL A 207 -10.39 6.45 -13.05
C VAL A 207 -9.14 7.23 -13.43
N VAL A 208 -9.02 8.47 -12.95
CA VAL A 208 -7.77 9.24 -13.06
C VAL A 208 -6.96 8.99 -11.78
N PRO A 209 -6.10 7.94 -11.75
CA PRO A 209 -5.43 7.55 -10.52
C PRO A 209 -4.37 8.59 -10.15
N CYS A 210 -4.33 8.98 -8.88
CA CYS A 210 -3.30 9.85 -8.31
C CYS A 210 -3.23 11.27 -8.89
N GLY A 211 -4.24 11.74 -9.67
CA GLY A 211 -4.20 13.07 -10.30
C GLY A 211 -3.06 13.25 -11.30
N ILE A 212 -2.42 12.18 -11.72
CA ILE A 212 -1.32 12.18 -12.68
C ILE A 212 -1.79 11.46 -13.94
N GLU A 213 -1.97 12.20 -15.00
CA GLU A 213 -2.32 11.64 -16.30
C GLU A 213 -1.21 10.68 -16.79
N GLY A 214 -1.62 9.53 -17.30
CA GLY A 214 -0.70 8.56 -17.92
C GLY A 214 0.02 7.61 -16.96
N VAL A 215 -0.33 7.56 -15.67
CA VAL A 215 0.21 6.55 -14.74
C VAL A 215 -0.36 5.19 -15.09
N ALA A 216 0.50 4.31 -15.61
CA ALA A 216 0.14 2.90 -15.80
C ALA A 216 0.25 2.14 -14.48
N MET A 217 -0.67 1.20 -14.26
CA MET A 217 -0.61 0.25 -13.14
C MET A 217 -0.02 -1.09 -13.60
N THR A 218 0.60 -1.81 -12.65
CA THR A 218 1.07 -3.18 -12.86
C THR A 218 0.78 -4.02 -11.63
N SER A 219 0.98 -5.34 -11.75
CA SER A 219 0.87 -6.32 -10.66
C SER A 219 2.05 -7.27 -10.67
N LEU A 220 2.28 -7.97 -9.57
CA LEU A 220 3.34 -8.97 -9.46
C LEU A 220 3.16 -10.07 -10.51
N SER A 221 1.93 -10.58 -10.69
CA SER A 221 1.61 -11.58 -11.70
C SER A 221 1.90 -11.11 -13.12
N ARG A 222 1.62 -9.82 -13.43
CA ARG A 222 1.92 -9.23 -14.74
C ARG A 222 3.42 -9.10 -15.00
N GLU A 223 4.20 -8.73 -13.98
CA GLU A 223 5.66 -8.61 -14.11
C GLU A 223 6.36 -9.97 -14.26
N LEU A 224 5.83 -11.00 -13.59
CA LEU A 224 6.41 -12.35 -13.61
C LEU A 224 5.79 -13.25 -14.69
N GLY A 225 4.65 -12.87 -15.27
CA GLY A 225 3.96 -13.63 -16.31
C GLY A 225 3.21 -14.85 -15.80
N ALA A 226 2.91 -14.94 -14.50
CA ALA A 226 2.18 -16.04 -13.87
C ALA A 226 1.47 -15.57 -12.60
N GLU A 227 0.36 -16.21 -12.25
CA GLU A 227 -0.31 -16.03 -10.98
C GLU A 227 0.64 -16.34 -9.82
N GLN A 228 0.54 -15.57 -8.74
CA GLN A 228 1.41 -15.62 -7.57
C GLN A 228 0.64 -16.14 -6.35
N ASP A 229 1.34 -16.84 -5.47
CA ASP A 229 0.81 -17.24 -4.17
C ASP A 229 0.69 -16.01 -3.26
N LEU A 230 -0.56 -15.56 -3.05
CA LEU A 230 -0.87 -14.37 -2.24
C LEU A 230 -0.49 -14.57 -0.77
N ASP A 231 -0.64 -15.79 -0.25
CA ASP A 231 -0.30 -16.11 1.14
C ASP A 231 1.21 -16.11 1.36
N ALA A 232 1.98 -16.64 0.41
CA ALA A 232 3.44 -16.58 0.44
C ALA A 232 3.93 -15.13 0.33
N PHE A 233 3.30 -14.32 -0.55
CA PHE A 233 3.62 -12.90 -0.67
C PHE A 233 3.32 -12.13 0.64
N ALA A 234 2.16 -12.39 1.24
CA ALA A 234 1.78 -11.78 2.52
C ALA A 234 2.74 -12.18 3.67
N ALA A 235 3.20 -13.43 3.70
CA ALA A 235 4.18 -13.88 4.69
C ALA A 235 5.53 -13.15 4.52
N THR A 236 5.99 -12.97 3.29
CA THR A 236 7.21 -12.22 2.98
C THR A 236 7.05 -10.75 3.39
N LEU A 237 5.90 -10.13 3.10
CA LEU A 237 5.62 -8.73 3.48
C LEU A 237 5.68 -8.55 5.01
N VAL A 238 5.11 -9.49 5.77
CA VAL A 238 5.19 -9.47 7.25
C VAL A 238 6.63 -9.57 7.73
N ALA A 239 7.41 -10.48 7.17
CA ALA A 239 8.82 -10.65 7.55
C ALA A 239 9.64 -9.39 7.27
N ARG A 240 9.46 -8.78 6.09
CA ARG A 240 10.14 -7.52 5.73
C ARG A 240 9.65 -6.33 6.55
N TYR A 241 8.36 -6.25 6.88
CA TYR A 241 7.85 -5.24 7.81
C TYR A 241 8.52 -5.38 9.19
N ALA A 242 8.58 -6.60 9.71
CA ALA A 242 9.20 -6.90 10.99
C ALA A 242 10.70 -6.49 11.02
N GLU A 243 11.43 -6.80 9.95
CA GLU A 243 12.83 -6.44 9.79
C GLU A 243 13.04 -4.91 9.72
N VAL A 244 12.29 -4.23 8.84
CA VAL A 244 12.41 -2.77 8.62
C VAL A 244 12.12 -1.98 9.88
N PHE A 245 11.11 -2.41 10.66
CA PHE A 245 10.67 -1.67 11.85
C PHE A 245 11.18 -2.25 13.18
N GLY A 246 12.01 -3.30 13.15
CA GLY A 246 12.54 -3.93 14.34
C GLY A 246 11.47 -4.53 15.24
N ARG A 247 10.44 -5.18 14.64
CA ARG A 247 9.29 -5.78 15.34
C ARG A 247 9.36 -7.30 15.31
N GLU A 248 8.70 -7.95 16.27
CA GLU A 248 8.50 -9.38 16.26
C GLU A 248 7.04 -9.68 15.87
N PRO A 249 6.78 -10.32 14.71
CA PRO A 249 5.42 -10.58 14.26
C PRO A 249 4.84 -11.78 15.00
N VAL A 250 3.67 -11.59 15.63
CA VAL A 250 2.94 -12.63 16.35
C VAL A 250 1.62 -12.91 15.62
N PRO A 251 1.50 -14.05 14.93
CA PRO A 251 0.22 -14.45 14.31
C PRO A 251 -0.90 -14.48 15.34
N THR A 252 -1.96 -13.74 15.09
CA THR A 252 -3.05 -13.56 16.05
C THR A 252 -4.40 -13.56 15.32
N PRO A 253 -5.26 -14.59 15.50
CA PRO A 253 -6.60 -14.56 14.93
C PRO A 253 -7.43 -13.37 15.43
N LEU A 254 -8.30 -12.80 14.57
CA LEU A 254 -9.18 -11.69 14.97
C LEU A 254 -10.01 -12.00 16.24
N ALA A 255 -10.46 -13.25 16.39
CA ALA A 255 -11.22 -13.67 17.55
C ALA A 255 -10.46 -13.49 18.89
N GLU A 256 -9.14 -13.67 18.88
CA GLU A 256 -8.30 -13.40 20.06
C GLU A 256 -8.20 -11.90 20.38
N LEU A 257 -8.42 -11.07 19.37
CA LEU A 257 -8.56 -9.61 19.54
C LEU A 257 -9.99 -9.22 19.95
N GLY A 258 -10.92 -10.19 20.12
CA GLY A 258 -12.33 -9.94 20.36
C GLY A 258 -13.03 -9.26 19.18
N LEU A 259 -12.59 -9.54 17.96
CA LEU A 259 -13.11 -8.97 16.72
C LEU A 259 -13.51 -10.08 15.76
N GLU A 260 -14.47 -9.77 14.88
CA GLU A 260 -14.90 -10.64 13.79
C GLU A 260 -14.94 -9.83 12.48
N ALA A 261 -14.36 -10.40 11.43
CA ALA A 261 -14.51 -9.80 10.10
C ALA A 261 -15.93 -10.12 9.58
N PRO A 262 -16.68 -9.12 9.11
CA PRO A 262 -17.95 -9.40 8.47
C PRO A 262 -17.73 -10.19 7.18
N PRO A 263 -18.61 -11.16 6.86
CA PRO A 263 -18.48 -11.95 5.65
C PRO A 263 -18.60 -11.06 4.41
N ALA A 264 -17.72 -11.30 3.42
CA ALA A 264 -17.86 -10.67 2.11
C ALA A 264 -18.98 -11.39 1.34
N THR A 265 -20.01 -10.65 0.95
CA THR A 265 -20.91 -11.06 -0.11
C THR A 265 -20.37 -10.51 -1.42
N LEU A 266 -19.87 -11.38 -2.30
CA LEU A 266 -19.62 -10.99 -3.69
C LEU A 266 -20.99 -10.86 -4.35
N SER A 267 -21.43 -9.62 -4.58
CA SER A 267 -22.62 -9.37 -5.39
C SER A 267 -22.24 -9.66 -6.85
N GLY A 268 -22.78 -10.75 -7.42
CA GLY A 268 -22.75 -10.99 -8.85
C GLY A 268 -21.95 -12.23 -9.28
N ALA A 269 -22.49 -13.39 -8.98
CA ALA A 269 -22.30 -14.61 -9.78
C ALA A 269 -23.67 -15.25 -9.93
N GLU A 270 -24.49 -14.74 -10.85
CA GLU A 270 -25.57 -15.47 -11.52
C GLU A 270 -25.43 -15.29 -13.02
#